data_68b20711f0d43256890c9e7f21e29b50
#
_entry.id   68b20711f0d43256890c9e7f21e29b50
#
_cell.length_a   1.000
_cell.length_b   1.000
_cell.length_c   1.000
_cell.angle_alpha   90.00
_cell.angle_beta   90.00
_cell.angle_gamma   90.00
#
_symmetry.space_group_name_H-M   'P 1'
#
loop_
_entity.id
_entity.type
_entity.pdbx_description
1 polymer ?
#
loop_
_entity_poly.entity_id
_entity_poly.type
_entity_poly.pdbx_seq_one_letter_code
_entity_poly.pdbx_strand_id
1 'polypeptide(L)'
;VSLPSGVKPANDRQKQLVAALESGEVDLVGAFGPSGTGKSFLTCLYGLKAVGEGKYSRFIVVRPLVDVNTGRRYSAVELGDLFFEIASSYLYDLTSGVFGEDEVKKLLEEGKVILADPSFLSGRTFENSLVFLDDAQYVPPEVIYESLLRVGRGSKLVIAGDPVFQAGGAVNGAAIAREVLLGQERTFVVDFGIADIVRPGAKRAFKLALEMKMRRRGLSEDEKRVMDLAYAHAPDAQLITVVDLRPLKEKYGVKNVPDMLIVSKEGFLGRLIGRGGERINKVEEESGLSLRGVELSLDLKQLVCSIHPVGWIRKHVLNVDVVGVNLEVEVNSREFGAFVGQGGAYVRFLDEAFKKMLGVGVKARSVEVEERRRRRR
;
A
#
# COMPACT_ATOMS: atom_id res chain seq x y z
N VAL A 1 24.81 -10.93 -11.09
CA VAL A 1 23.80 -10.41 -12.05
C VAL A 1 23.21 -9.13 -11.47
N SER A 2 23.20 -8.04 -12.23
CA SER A 2 22.57 -6.76 -11.93
C SER A 2 21.37 -6.55 -12.86
N LEU A 3 20.63 -5.47 -12.70
CA LEU A 3 19.57 -5.08 -13.64
C LEU A 3 20.12 -4.91 -15.08
N PRO A 4 19.26 -5.01 -16.11
CA PRO A 4 19.64 -4.71 -17.49
C PRO A 4 20.28 -3.32 -17.65
N SER A 5 21.19 -3.17 -18.62
CA SER A 5 21.84 -1.90 -18.92
C SER A 5 20.80 -0.81 -19.21
N GLY A 6 20.99 0.36 -18.61
CA GLY A 6 20.07 1.51 -18.76
C GLY A 6 18.93 1.54 -17.73
N VAL A 7 18.61 0.46 -17.03
CA VAL A 7 17.61 0.44 -15.98
C VAL A 7 18.23 0.80 -14.63
N LYS A 8 17.71 1.85 -13.99
CA LYS A 8 18.18 2.30 -12.68
C LYS A 8 17.01 2.39 -11.69
N PRO A 9 17.20 1.96 -10.44
CA PRO A 9 16.22 2.20 -9.38
C PRO A 9 15.96 3.70 -9.20
N ALA A 10 14.70 4.11 -9.17
CA ALA A 10 14.28 5.50 -9.09
C ALA A 10 14.27 6.07 -7.67
N ASN A 11 14.20 5.20 -6.65
CA ASN A 11 14.18 5.58 -5.24
C ASN A 11 14.89 4.55 -4.37
N ASP A 12 15.03 4.83 -3.08
CA ASP A 12 15.79 3.99 -2.17
C ASP A 12 15.13 2.64 -1.90
N ARG A 13 13.78 2.55 -1.91
CA ARG A 13 13.08 1.27 -1.77
C ARG A 13 13.32 0.37 -2.96
N GLN A 14 13.34 0.91 -4.16
CA GLN A 14 13.71 0.17 -5.36
C GLN A 14 15.18 -0.30 -5.30
N LYS A 15 16.12 0.52 -4.79
CA LYS A 15 17.51 0.11 -4.56
C LYS A 15 17.60 -1.05 -3.57
N GLN A 16 16.83 -1.00 -2.48
CA GLN A 16 16.77 -2.08 -1.50
C GLN A 16 16.24 -3.38 -2.10
N LEU A 17 15.18 -3.31 -2.92
CA LEU A 17 14.66 -4.48 -3.63
C LEU A 17 15.72 -5.09 -4.54
N VAL A 18 16.37 -4.27 -5.36
CA VAL A 18 17.42 -4.76 -6.29
C VAL A 18 18.57 -5.37 -5.51
N ALA A 19 19.04 -4.74 -4.45
CA ALA A 19 20.10 -5.29 -3.60
C ALA A 19 19.71 -6.65 -3.00
N ALA A 20 18.47 -6.82 -2.57
CA ALA A 20 17.96 -8.10 -2.06
C ALA A 20 17.88 -9.18 -3.15
N LEU A 21 17.49 -8.82 -4.38
CA LEU A 21 17.49 -9.73 -5.52
C LEU A 21 18.90 -10.19 -5.88
N GLU A 22 19.89 -9.31 -5.83
CA GLU A 22 21.29 -9.58 -6.17
C GLU A 22 22.04 -10.37 -5.08
N SER A 23 21.66 -10.19 -3.82
CA SER A 23 22.33 -10.79 -2.65
C SER A 23 22.30 -12.32 -2.69
N GLY A 24 23.42 -12.96 -2.42
CA GLY A 24 23.52 -14.42 -2.19
C GLY A 24 23.12 -14.84 -0.77
N GLU A 25 23.02 -13.87 0.16
CA GLU A 25 22.67 -14.13 1.56
C GLU A 25 21.16 -14.14 1.81
N VAL A 26 20.37 -13.74 0.82
CA VAL A 26 18.90 -13.63 0.91
C VAL A 26 18.26 -14.66 -0.02
N ASP A 27 17.43 -15.53 0.53
CA ASP A 27 16.67 -16.53 -0.22
C ASP A 27 15.19 -16.15 -0.40
N LEU A 28 14.66 -15.38 0.56
CA LEU A 28 13.27 -14.95 0.57
C LEU A 28 13.21 -13.42 0.49
N VAL A 29 12.48 -12.90 -0.49
CA VAL A 29 12.30 -11.46 -0.68
C VAL A 29 10.80 -11.12 -0.65
N GLY A 30 10.41 -10.25 0.24
CA GLY A 30 9.07 -9.63 0.27
C GLY A 30 9.12 -8.23 -0.34
N ALA A 31 8.25 -7.93 -1.29
CA ALA A 31 8.11 -6.61 -1.90
C ALA A 31 6.64 -6.16 -1.80
N PHE A 32 6.31 -5.34 -0.80
CA PHE A 32 4.92 -5.01 -0.48
C PHE A 32 4.64 -3.52 -0.61
N GLY A 33 3.43 -3.17 -1.06
CA GLY A 33 2.97 -1.79 -1.15
C GLY A 33 2.15 -1.48 -2.40
N PRO A 34 1.76 -0.21 -2.60
CA PRO A 34 0.86 0.21 -3.66
C PRO A 34 1.34 -0.13 -5.07
N SER A 35 0.39 -0.21 -6.00
CA SER A 35 0.70 -0.37 -7.43
C SER A 35 1.47 0.84 -7.98
N GLY A 36 2.34 0.60 -8.98
CA GLY A 36 3.13 1.64 -9.63
C GLY A 36 4.45 1.99 -8.94
N THR A 37 4.86 1.23 -7.92
CA THR A 37 6.14 1.39 -7.21
C THR A 37 7.30 0.61 -7.85
N GLY A 38 7.05 -0.18 -8.90
CA GLY A 38 8.06 -0.89 -9.68
C GLY A 38 8.41 -2.31 -9.20
N LYS A 39 7.69 -2.88 -8.22
CA LYS A 39 7.93 -4.23 -7.68
C LYS A 39 8.05 -5.31 -8.76
N SER A 40 6.97 -5.51 -9.49
CA SER A 40 6.88 -6.54 -10.55
C SER A 40 7.85 -6.24 -11.70
N PHE A 41 7.94 -4.97 -12.11
CA PHE A 41 8.84 -4.53 -13.17
C PHE A 41 10.30 -4.90 -12.87
N LEU A 42 10.83 -4.48 -11.73
CA LEU A 42 12.22 -4.73 -11.36
C LEU A 42 12.51 -6.21 -11.16
N THR A 43 11.56 -6.95 -10.56
CA THR A 43 11.71 -8.40 -10.34
C THR A 43 11.71 -9.18 -11.65
N CYS A 44 10.81 -8.85 -12.60
CA CYS A 44 10.78 -9.49 -13.91
C CYS A 44 12.03 -9.17 -14.74
N LEU A 45 12.48 -7.92 -14.77
CA LEU A 45 13.70 -7.56 -15.49
C LEU A 45 14.94 -8.29 -14.92
N TYR A 46 15.04 -8.34 -13.61
CA TYR A 46 16.12 -9.09 -12.95
C TYR A 46 16.03 -10.59 -13.27
N GLY A 47 14.83 -11.17 -13.22
CA GLY A 47 14.59 -12.59 -13.47
C GLY A 47 14.95 -13.01 -14.89
N LEU A 48 14.49 -12.26 -15.90
CA LEU A 48 14.81 -12.50 -17.30
C LEU A 48 16.32 -12.44 -17.56
N LYS A 49 16.99 -11.41 -17.03
CA LYS A 49 18.44 -11.29 -17.17
C LYS A 49 19.18 -12.41 -16.45
N ALA A 50 18.74 -12.77 -15.23
CA ALA A 50 19.40 -13.79 -14.43
C ALA A 50 19.38 -15.18 -15.07
N VAL A 51 18.29 -15.54 -15.77
CA VAL A 51 18.23 -16.81 -16.52
C VAL A 51 18.96 -16.70 -17.87
N GLY A 52 18.95 -15.54 -18.50
CA GLY A 52 19.73 -15.29 -19.72
C GLY A 52 21.24 -15.43 -19.48
N GLU A 53 21.74 -14.95 -18.34
CA GLU A 53 23.14 -15.03 -17.92
C GLU A 53 23.48 -16.36 -17.19
N GLY A 54 22.52 -17.26 -16.98
CA GLY A 54 22.74 -18.59 -16.37
C GLY A 54 22.92 -18.55 -14.85
N LYS A 55 22.57 -17.45 -14.15
CA LYS A 55 22.59 -17.42 -12.68
C LYS A 55 21.59 -18.40 -12.07
N TYR A 56 20.40 -18.48 -12.67
CA TYR A 56 19.38 -19.47 -12.36
C TYR A 56 19.08 -20.31 -13.60
N SER A 57 18.73 -21.56 -13.41
CA SER A 57 18.28 -22.43 -14.50
C SER A 57 16.90 -22.05 -15.02
N ARG A 58 16.05 -21.49 -14.14
CA ARG A 58 14.68 -21.12 -14.46
C ARG A 58 14.24 -19.87 -13.72
N PHE A 59 13.44 -19.06 -14.40
CA PHE A 59 12.64 -17.99 -13.81
C PHE A 59 11.17 -18.40 -13.87
N ILE A 60 10.54 -18.58 -12.71
CA ILE A 60 9.17 -19.07 -12.60
C ILE A 60 8.30 -17.94 -12.12
N VAL A 61 7.44 -17.43 -12.99
CA VAL A 61 6.46 -16.37 -12.68
C VAL A 61 5.16 -17.04 -12.30
N VAL A 62 4.80 -16.89 -11.04
CA VAL A 62 3.56 -17.41 -10.45
C VAL A 62 2.62 -16.24 -10.25
N ARG A 63 1.51 -16.23 -11.01
CA ARG A 63 0.55 -15.12 -10.94
C ARG A 63 -0.89 -15.61 -11.02
N PRO A 64 -1.78 -15.19 -10.08
CA PRO A 64 -3.20 -15.51 -10.17
C PRO A 64 -3.85 -14.71 -11.29
N LEU A 65 -4.74 -15.35 -12.06
CA LEU A 65 -5.65 -14.67 -12.97
C LEU A 65 -7.00 -14.44 -12.26
N VAL A 66 -7.37 -13.17 -12.11
CA VAL A 66 -8.51 -12.75 -11.32
C VAL A 66 -9.44 -11.89 -12.15
N ASP A 67 -10.73 -12.26 -12.19
CA ASP A 67 -11.78 -11.36 -12.63
C ASP A 67 -12.03 -10.28 -11.55
N VAL A 68 -11.65 -9.06 -11.84
CA VAL A 68 -11.77 -7.95 -10.90
C VAL A 68 -13.21 -7.57 -10.52
N ASN A 69 -14.20 -7.97 -11.33
CA ASN A 69 -15.62 -7.68 -11.06
C ASN A 69 -16.19 -8.64 -10.01
N THR A 70 -15.84 -9.92 -10.13
CA THR A 70 -16.36 -10.99 -9.28
C THR A 70 -15.42 -11.40 -8.16
N GLY A 71 -14.13 -11.05 -8.26
CA GLY A 71 -13.07 -11.57 -7.40
C GLY A 71 -12.73 -13.05 -7.65
N ARG A 72 -13.35 -13.68 -8.69
CA ARG A 72 -13.12 -15.08 -9.03
C ARG A 72 -11.72 -15.26 -9.61
N ARG A 73 -11.01 -16.26 -9.10
CA ARG A 73 -9.75 -16.72 -9.67
C ARG A 73 -10.03 -17.82 -10.69
N TYR A 74 -9.32 -17.78 -11.79
CA TYR A 74 -9.35 -18.80 -12.81
C TYR A 74 -8.05 -19.59 -12.79
N SER A 75 -8.18 -20.92 -12.87
CA SER A 75 -7.03 -21.81 -12.94
C SER A 75 -6.60 -22.06 -14.39
N ALA A 76 -5.33 -22.50 -14.55
CA ALA A 76 -4.83 -22.93 -15.84
C ALA A 76 -5.64 -24.09 -16.45
N VAL A 77 -6.22 -24.97 -15.62
CA VAL A 77 -7.07 -26.07 -16.09
C VAL A 77 -8.38 -25.57 -16.67
N GLU A 78 -8.97 -24.51 -16.08
CA GLU A 78 -10.22 -23.92 -16.59
C GLU A 78 -10.01 -23.15 -17.89
N LEU A 79 -8.88 -22.46 -18.04
CA LEU A 79 -8.62 -21.58 -19.17
C LEU A 79 -7.82 -22.25 -20.31
N GLY A 80 -7.13 -23.35 -20.03
CA GLY A 80 -6.26 -24.00 -21.03
C GLY A 80 -5.20 -23.04 -21.60
N ASP A 81 -5.09 -23.00 -22.92
CA ASP A 81 -4.09 -22.17 -23.61
C ASP A 81 -4.25 -20.67 -23.34
N LEU A 82 -5.50 -20.20 -23.11
CA LEU A 82 -5.78 -18.79 -22.80
C LEU A 82 -5.06 -18.33 -21.52
N PHE A 83 -4.83 -19.22 -20.55
CA PHE A 83 -4.03 -18.90 -19.36
C PHE A 83 -2.63 -18.42 -19.74
N PHE A 84 -1.98 -19.17 -20.62
CA PHE A 84 -0.60 -18.88 -21.05
C PHE A 84 -0.54 -17.67 -21.96
N GLU A 85 -1.55 -17.43 -22.80
CA GLU A 85 -1.64 -16.21 -23.61
C GLU A 85 -1.74 -14.94 -22.74
N ILE A 86 -2.63 -14.95 -21.75
CA ILE A 86 -2.78 -13.80 -20.83
C ILE A 86 -1.51 -13.60 -20.00
N ALA A 87 -0.94 -14.68 -19.46
CA ALA A 87 0.25 -14.59 -18.61
C ALA A 87 1.51 -14.15 -19.40
N SER A 88 1.67 -14.59 -20.66
CA SER A 88 2.77 -14.15 -21.52
C SER A 88 2.59 -12.70 -21.97
N SER A 89 1.37 -12.28 -22.36
CA SER A 89 1.08 -10.89 -22.69
C SER A 89 1.42 -9.95 -21.54
N TYR A 90 1.07 -10.33 -20.30
CA TYR A 90 1.48 -9.57 -19.12
C TYR A 90 3.00 -9.38 -19.04
N LEU A 91 3.78 -10.45 -19.25
CA LEU A 91 5.24 -10.40 -19.18
C LEU A 91 5.82 -9.53 -20.31
N TYR A 92 5.31 -9.67 -21.53
CA TYR A 92 5.70 -8.83 -22.67
C TYR A 92 5.42 -7.35 -22.42
N ASP A 93 4.20 -7.00 -22.01
CA ASP A 93 3.81 -5.62 -21.73
C ASP A 93 4.68 -5.00 -20.63
N LEU A 94 4.93 -5.76 -19.56
CA LEU A 94 5.70 -5.28 -18.41
C LEU A 94 7.16 -5.00 -18.78
N THR A 95 7.75 -5.76 -19.69
CA THR A 95 9.19 -5.73 -20.00
C THR A 95 9.54 -5.11 -21.36
N SER A 96 8.52 -4.75 -22.17
CA SER A 96 8.64 -4.27 -23.57
C SER A 96 9.61 -3.10 -23.79
N GLY A 97 9.84 -2.27 -22.77
CA GLY A 97 10.81 -1.15 -22.89
C GLY A 97 12.28 -1.56 -22.71
N VAL A 98 12.56 -2.82 -22.37
CA VAL A 98 13.92 -3.29 -22.02
C VAL A 98 14.27 -4.60 -22.74
N PHE A 99 13.34 -5.55 -22.80
CA PHE A 99 13.47 -6.81 -23.53
C PHE A 99 12.54 -6.82 -24.73
N GLY A 100 13.04 -7.31 -25.88
CA GLY A 100 12.21 -7.55 -27.05
C GLY A 100 11.26 -8.74 -26.82
N GLU A 101 10.07 -8.69 -27.42
CA GLU A 101 9.09 -9.77 -27.33
C GLU A 101 9.68 -11.12 -27.79
N ASP A 102 10.43 -11.12 -28.91
CA ASP A 102 11.10 -12.33 -29.43
C ASP A 102 12.11 -12.92 -28.45
N GLU A 103 12.82 -12.06 -27.69
CA GLU A 103 13.78 -12.51 -26.68
C GLU A 103 13.08 -13.22 -25.51
N VAL A 104 11.99 -12.63 -25.01
CA VAL A 104 11.19 -13.23 -23.94
C VAL A 104 10.52 -14.51 -24.43
N LYS A 105 9.98 -14.53 -25.66
CA LYS A 105 9.39 -15.69 -26.29
C LYS A 105 10.39 -16.85 -26.41
N LYS A 106 11.60 -16.58 -26.83
CA LYS A 106 12.68 -17.57 -26.90
C LYS A 106 12.96 -18.20 -25.52
N LEU A 107 13.02 -17.38 -24.46
CA LEU A 107 13.24 -17.90 -23.09
C LEU A 107 12.08 -18.78 -22.59
N LEU A 108 10.85 -18.48 -23.01
CA LEU A 108 9.67 -19.31 -22.74
C LEU A 108 9.75 -20.65 -23.51
N GLU A 109 10.08 -20.62 -24.78
CA GLU A 109 10.24 -21.81 -25.63
C GLU A 109 11.39 -22.72 -25.16
N GLU A 110 12.50 -22.14 -24.67
CA GLU A 110 13.60 -22.84 -24.07
C GLU A 110 13.30 -23.42 -22.67
N GLY A 111 12.13 -23.12 -22.09
CA GLY A 111 11.76 -23.51 -20.73
C GLY A 111 12.58 -22.84 -19.63
N LYS A 112 13.33 -21.79 -19.96
CA LYS A 112 14.05 -20.95 -18.98
C LYS A 112 13.14 -20.03 -18.22
N VAL A 113 12.06 -19.58 -18.85
CA VAL A 113 10.95 -18.83 -18.21
C VAL A 113 9.73 -19.74 -18.19
N ILE A 114 9.10 -19.84 -17.03
CA ILE A 114 7.91 -20.67 -16.83
C ILE A 114 6.81 -19.79 -16.23
N LEU A 115 5.64 -19.81 -16.86
CA LEU A 115 4.43 -19.18 -16.32
C LEU A 115 3.66 -20.25 -15.55
N ALA A 116 3.36 -20.01 -14.28
CA ALA A 116 2.75 -21.00 -13.41
C ALA A 116 1.48 -20.46 -12.73
N ASP A 117 0.49 -21.32 -12.66
CA ASP A 117 -0.72 -21.08 -11.87
C ASP A 117 -0.41 -21.35 -10.39
N PRO A 118 -0.75 -20.41 -9.49
CA PRO A 118 -0.60 -20.58 -8.05
C PRO A 118 -1.26 -21.85 -7.49
N SER A 119 -2.33 -22.31 -8.12
CA SER A 119 -3.11 -23.48 -7.68
C SER A 119 -2.37 -24.82 -7.87
N PHE A 120 -1.30 -24.87 -8.68
CA PHE A 120 -0.59 -26.10 -9.06
C PHE A 120 0.89 -26.09 -8.65
N LEU A 121 1.23 -25.49 -7.53
CA LEU A 121 2.59 -25.48 -7.00
C LEU A 121 2.92 -26.75 -6.21
N SER A 122 1.91 -27.45 -5.68
CA SER A 122 2.09 -28.63 -4.83
C SER A 122 2.81 -29.77 -5.56
N GLY A 123 3.63 -30.53 -4.83
CA GLY A 123 4.39 -31.66 -5.36
C GLY A 123 5.64 -31.32 -6.20
N ARG A 124 5.98 -30.03 -6.35
CA ARG A 124 7.17 -29.56 -7.09
C ARG A 124 8.19 -28.98 -6.13
N THR A 125 9.46 -29.11 -6.42
CA THR A 125 10.56 -28.41 -5.76
C THR A 125 11.33 -27.65 -6.82
N PHE A 126 11.57 -26.37 -6.60
CA PHE A 126 12.28 -25.51 -7.54
C PHE A 126 13.72 -25.36 -7.08
N GLU A 127 14.63 -26.06 -7.76
CA GLU A 127 16.06 -25.96 -7.51
C GLU A 127 16.71 -25.01 -8.52
N ASN A 128 17.74 -24.30 -8.07
CA ASN A 128 18.49 -23.33 -8.87
C ASN A 128 17.59 -22.41 -9.69
N SER A 129 16.51 -21.92 -9.06
CA SER A 129 15.45 -21.19 -9.72
C SER A 129 15.16 -19.87 -9.00
N LEU A 130 14.79 -18.84 -9.76
CA LEU A 130 14.13 -17.66 -9.23
C LEU A 130 12.61 -17.86 -9.35
N VAL A 131 11.92 -17.93 -8.23
CA VAL A 131 10.45 -18.04 -8.18
C VAL A 131 9.88 -16.67 -7.81
N PHE A 132 8.95 -16.18 -8.58
CA PHE A 132 8.29 -14.89 -8.35
C PHE A 132 6.79 -15.06 -8.26
N LEU A 133 6.24 -14.94 -7.04
CA LEU A 133 4.81 -14.87 -6.79
C LEU A 133 4.37 -13.41 -6.82
N ASP A 134 3.73 -13.01 -7.91
CA ASP A 134 3.18 -11.67 -8.09
C ASP A 134 1.69 -11.60 -7.74
N ASP A 135 1.21 -10.39 -7.45
CA ASP A 135 -0.18 -10.14 -7.06
C ASP A 135 -0.66 -11.02 -5.89
N ALA A 136 0.20 -11.22 -4.90
CA ALA A 136 -0.03 -12.07 -3.74
C ALA A 136 -1.29 -11.69 -2.92
N GLN A 137 -1.83 -10.49 -3.08
CA GLN A 137 -3.09 -10.06 -2.45
C GLN A 137 -4.29 -10.89 -2.90
N TYR A 138 -4.22 -11.54 -4.06
CA TYR A 138 -5.31 -12.33 -4.63
C TYR A 138 -5.19 -13.84 -4.38
N VAL A 139 -4.14 -14.30 -3.71
CA VAL A 139 -3.98 -15.71 -3.37
C VAL A 139 -4.32 -16.00 -1.90
N PRO A 140 -4.82 -17.21 -1.59
CA PRO A 140 -5.08 -17.60 -0.22
C PRO A 140 -3.77 -17.92 0.54
N PRO A 141 -3.83 -17.96 1.89
CA PRO A 141 -2.68 -18.29 2.73
C PRO A 141 -1.98 -19.60 2.37
N GLU A 142 -2.75 -20.60 1.94
CA GLU A 142 -2.26 -21.91 1.53
C GLU A 142 -1.28 -21.83 0.35
N VAL A 143 -1.53 -20.92 -0.60
CA VAL A 143 -0.61 -20.69 -1.73
C VAL A 143 0.69 -20.04 -1.25
N ILE A 144 0.63 -19.12 -0.29
CA ILE A 144 1.83 -18.54 0.33
C ILE A 144 2.66 -19.66 0.99
N TYR A 145 2.01 -20.49 1.80
CA TYR A 145 2.65 -21.62 2.46
C TYR A 145 3.27 -22.61 1.45
N GLU A 146 2.51 -23.02 0.44
CA GLU A 146 3.02 -23.90 -0.61
C GLU A 146 4.23 -23.28 -1.35
N SER A 147 4.17 -21.98 -1.66
CA SER A 147 5.29 -21.29 -2.32
C SER A 147 6.58 -21.34 -1.50
N LEU A 148 6.47 -21.13 -0.18
CA LEU A 148 7.61 -21.19 0.74
C LEU A 148 8.22 -22.61 0.81
N LEU A 149 7.38 -23.65 0.82
CA LEU A 149 7.83 -25.05 0.85
C LEU A 149 8.53 -25.50 -0.45
N ARG A 150 8.36 -24.79 -1.56
CA ARG A 150 8.89 -25.18 -2.88
C ARG A 150 10.26 -24.59 -3.18
N VAL A 151 10.80 -23.75 -2.31
CA VAL A 151 12.13 -23.16 -2.48
C VAL A 151 13.20 -24.23 -2.24
N GLY A 152 13.83 -24.68 -3.31
CA GLY A 152 14.91 -25.67 -3.29
C GLY A 152 16.29 -25.03 -3.18
N ARG A 153 17.33 -25.88 -3.27
CA ARG A 153 18.72 -25.43 -3.18
C ARG A 153 19.07 -24.45 -4.29
N GLY A 154 19.83 -23.42 -3.95
CA GLY A 154 20.28 -22.41 -4.90
C GLY A 154 19.15 -21.53 -5.47
N SER A 155 17.97 -21.58 -4.87
CA SER A 155 16.81 -20.85 -5.34
C SER A 155 16.52 -19.63 -4.49
N LYS A 156 15.75 -18.70 -5.07
CA LYS A 156 15.24 -17.51 -4.40
C LYS A 156 13.74 -17.39 -4.69
N LEU A 157 12.96 -17.09 -3.65
CA LEU A 157 11.55 -16.76 -3.77
C LEU A 157 11.34 -15.25 -3.55
N VAL A 158 10.63 -14.63 -4.47
CA VAL A 158 10.16 -13.24 -4.34
C VAL A 158 8.64 -13.26 -4.26
N ILE A 159 8.08 -12.63 -3.24
CA ILE A 159 6.63 -12.45 -3.10
C ILE A 159 6.32 -10.96 -3.16
N ALA A 160 5.50 -10.56 -4.12
CA ALA A 160 5.09 -9.16 -4.27
C ALA A 160 3.56 -9.00 -4.23
N GLY A 161 3.10 -7.89 -3.68
CA GLY A 161 1.68 -7.57 -3.65
C GLY A 161 1.36 -6.29 -2.89
N ASP A 162 0.08 -5.92 -2.92
CA ASP A 162 -0.46 -4.80 -2.17
C ASP A 162 -1.20 -5.32 -0.92
N PRO A 163 -0.67 -5.09 0.28
CA PRO A 163 -1.27 -5.64 1.50
C PRO A 163 -2.54 -4.90 1.95
N VAL A 164 -2.91 -3.76 1.31
CA VAL A 164 -3.95 -2.85 1.82
C VAL A 164 -5.00 -2.44 0.79
N PHE A 165 -4.57 -1.94 -0.38
CA PHE A 165 -5.47 -1.21 -1.28
C PHE A 165 -6.06 -2.07 -2.39
N GLN A 166 -5.39 -3.14 -2.76
CA GLN A 166 -5.82 -4.10 -3.77
C GLN A 166 -6.17 -5.44 -3.11
N ALA A 167 -7.32 -5.52 -2.48
CA ALA A 167 -7.78 -6.79 -1.92
C ALA A 167 -9.16 -7.12 -2.47
N GLY A 168 -9.29 -8.28 -3.10
CA GLY A 168 -10.54 -8.80 -3.65
C GLY A 168 -11.27 -9.81 -2.76
N GLY A 169 -10.84 -10.04 -1.51
CA GLY A 169 -11.41 -11.07 -0.65
C GLY A 169 -11.31 -10.77 0.85
N ALA A 170 -11.84 -11.67 1.67
CA ALA A 170 -11.81 -11.58 3.13
C ALA A 170 -10.38 -11.65 3.70
N VAL A 171 -9.45 -12.25 2.97
CA VAL A 171 -8.06 -12.46 3.37
C VAL A 171 -7.12 -11.94 2.28
N ASN A 172 -6.16 -11.13 2.68
CA ASN A 172 -5.14 -10.58 1.78
C ASN A 172 -3.84 -11.39 1.93
N GLY A 173 -3.50 -12.19 0.91
CA GLY A 173 -2.30 -13.03 0.94
C GLY A 173 -0.99 -12.24 1.03
N ALA A 174 -0.94 -11.03 0.45
CA ALA A 174 0.25 -10.18 0.56
C ALA A 174 0.47 -9.69 2.00
N ALA A 175 -0.61 -9.38 2.74
CA ALA A 175 -0.50 -9.02 4.15
C ALA A 175 0.03 -10.19 4.98
N ILE A 176 -0.47 -11.40 4.75
CA ILE A 176 0.00 -12.61 5.44
C ILE A 176 1.45 -12.93 5.07
N ALA A 177 1.79 -12.89 3.78
CA ALA A 177 3.17 -13.13 3.34
C ALA A 177 4.15 -12.17 4.02
N ARG A 178 3.80 -10.89 4.09
CA ARG A 178 4.62 -9.89 4.78
C ARG A 178 4.85 -10.24 6.25
N GLU A 179 3.78 -10.55 6.98
CA GLU A 179 3.85 -10.92 8.41
C GLU A 179 4.74 -12.13 8.64
N VAL A 180 4.59 -13.16 7.81
CA VAL A 180 5.37 -14.41 7.93
C VAL A 180 6.84 -14.20 7.59
N LEU A 181 7.16 -13.33 6.62
CA LEU A 181 8.52 -13.08 6.18
C LEU A 181 9.30 -12.16 7.12
N LEU A 182 8.62 -11.31 7.89
CA LEU A 182 9.30 -10.37 8.78
C LEU A 182 10.11 -11.06 9.87
N GLY A 183 11.40 -10.67 9.98
CA GLY A 183 12.31 -11.18 11.02
C GLY A 183 12.81 -12.60 10.81
N GLN A 184 12.54 -13.22 9.65
CA GLN A 184 13.06 -14.55 9.34
C GLN A 184 14.51 -14.48 8.85
N GLU A 185 15.26 -15.54 9.10
CA GLU A 185 16.64 -15.69 8.60
C GLU A 185 16.68 -15.68 7.08
N ARG A 186 17.74 -15.13 6.50
CA ARG A 186 17.97 -15.04 5.06
C ARG A 186 16.82 -14.42 4.27
N THR A 187 16.05 -13.55 4.93
CA THR A 187 14.85 -12.90 4.40
C THR A 187 15.01 -11.40 4.39
N PHE A 188 14.55 -10.75 3.32
CA PHE A 188 14.51 -9.30 3.23
C PHE A 188 13.12 -8.82 2.80
N VAL A 189 12.53 -7.93 3.58
CA VAL A 189 11.22 -7.34 3.29
C VAL A 189 11.38 -5.86 2.98
N VAL A 190 10.87 -5.45 1.81
CA VAL A 190 10.80 -4.06 1.37
C VAL A 190 9.34 -3.61 1.39
N ASP A 191 9.04 -2.63 2.23
CA ASP A 191 7.75 -1.95 2.23
C ASP A 191 7.83 -0.68 1.38
N PHE A 192 7.05 -0.61 0.32
CA PHE A 192 6.89 0.56 -0.54
C PHE A 192 5.73 1.41 -0.05
N GLY A 193 5.93 2.71 0.03
CA GLY A 193 4.92 3.69 0.39
C GLY A 193 4.29 4.40 -0.82
N ILE A 194 3.46 5.38 -0.52
CA ILE A 194 2.85 6.27 -1.53
C ILE A 194 3.93 7.13 -2.20
N ALA A 195 4.93 7.54 -1.42
CA ALA A 195 6.06 8.31 -1.92
C ALA A 195 6.87 7.56 -2.99
N ASP A 196 6.89 6.23 -2.93
CA ASP A 196 7.63 5.37 -3.85
C ASP A 196 6.91 5.11 -5.17
N ILE A 197 5.68 5.60 -5.36
CA ILE A 197 4.95 5.49 -6.61
C ILE A 197 5.64 6.35 -7.67
N VAL A 198 6.29 5.70 -8.62
CA VAL A 198 7.06 6.37 -9.69
C VAL A 198 6.23 6.64 -10.95
N ARG A 199 5.15 5.89 -11.18
CA ARG A 199 4.29 6.04 -12.34
C ARG A 199 3.23 7.13 -12.08
N PRO A 200 3.22 8.27 -12.81
CA PRO A 200 2.31 9.40 -12.55
C PRO A 200 0.84 9.03 -12.55
N GLY A 201 0.41 8.19 -13.51
CA GLY A 201 -0.97 7.69 -13.57
C GLY A 201 -1.36 6.86 -12.34
N ALA A 202 -0.45 6.05 -11.81
CA ALA A 202 -0.69 5.25 -10.61
C ALA A 202 -0.85 6.12 -9.36
N LYS A 203 -0.10 7.21 -9.25
CA LYS A 203 -0.23 8.16 -8.14
C LYS A 203 -1.60 8.83 -8.11
N ARG A 204 -2.10 9.26 -9.28
CA ARG A 204 -3.46 9.78 -9.42
C ARG A 204 -4.51 8.71 -9.10
N ALA A 205 -4.35 7.51 -9.66
CA ALA A 205 -5.25 6.39 -9.43
C ALA A 205 -5.32 6.00 -7.95
N PHE A 206 -4.20 6.04 -7.24
CA PHE A 206 -4.14 5.78 -5.81
C PHE A 206 -5.01 6.77 -5.01
N LYS A 207 -4.92 8.08 -5.31
CA LYS A 207 -5.79 9.09 -4.68
C LYS A 207 -7.27 8.81 -4.93
N LEU A 208 -7.64 8.45 -6.17
CA LEU A 208 -9.02 8.10 -6.50
C LEU A 208 -9.46 6.81 -5.79
N ALA A 209 -8.57 5.84 -5.60
CA ALA A 209 -8.87 4.63 -4.84
C ALA A 209 -9.15 4.93 -3.36
N LEU A 210 -8.40 5.85 -2.74
CA LEU A 210 -8.70 6.34 -1.38
C LEU A 210 -10.09 6.99 -1.31
N GLU A 211 -10.42 7.86 -2.27
CA GLU A 211 -11.75 8.49 -2.34
C GLU A 211 -12.85 7.44 -2.50
N MET A 212 -12.69 6.48 -3.41
CA MET A 212 -13.66 5.41 -3.62
C MET A 212 -13.85 4.58 -2.34
N LYS A 213 -12.78 4.29 -1.61
CA LYS A 213 -12.84 3.53 -0.36
C LYS A 213 -13.62 4.28 0.71
N MET A 214 -13.38 5.58 0.85
CA MET A 214 -14.14 6.44 1.76
C MET A 214 -15.63 6.55 1.38
N ARG A 215 -15.96 6.67 0.09
CA ARG A 215 -17.34 6.75 -0.41
C ARG A 215 -18.12 5.45 -0.26
N ARG A 216 -17.45 4.30 -0.34
CA ARG A 216 -18.08 2.98 -0.16
C ARG A 216 -18.41 2.66 1.29
N ARG A 217 -17.88 3.41 2.21
CA ARG A 217 -18.18 3.26 3.63
C ARG A 217 -19.67 3.57 3.89
N GLY A 218 -20.38 2.68 4.56
CA GLY A 218 -21.74 2.95 5.02
C GLY A 218 -21.74 4.09 6.05
N LEU A 219 -22.55 5.11 5.84
CA LEU A 219 -22.73 6.22 6.79
C LEU A 219 -23.77 5.85 7.84
N SER A 220 -23.52 6.20 9.11
CA SER A 220 -24.54 6.16 10.16
C SER A 220 -25.61 7.25 9.91
N GLU A 221 -26.74 7.17 10.60
CA GLU A 221 -27.81 8.18 10.46
C GLU A 221 -27.31 9.56 10.85
N ASP A 222 -26.52 9.69 11.91
CA ASP A 222 -25.92 10.97 12.33
C ASP A 222 -24.92 11.49 11.29
N GLU A 223 -24.09 10.62 10.70
CA GLU A 223 -23.16 10.98 9.64
C GLU A 223 -23.89 11.47 8.39
N LYS A 224 -25.00 10.82 8.00
CA LYS A 224 -25.87 11.26 6.90
C LYS A 224 -26.48 12.63 7.19
N ARG A 225 -27.06 12.80 8.38
CA ARG A 225 -27.66 14.07 8.79
C ARG A 225 -26.68 15.24 8.68
N VAL A 226 -25.44 15.06 9.19
CA VAL A 226 -24.41 16.12 9.09
C VAL A 226 -23.99 16.33 7.64
N MET A 227 -23.92 15.29 6.82
CA MET A 227 -23.61 15.41 5.40
C MET A 227 -24.68 16.20 4.64
N ASP A 228 -25.96 15.95 4.93
CA ASP A 228 -27.09 16.67 4.32
C ASP A 228 -27.10 18.15 4.75
N LEU A 229 -26.87 18.44 6.03
CA LEU A 229 -26.73 19.82 6.53
C LEU A 229 -25.55 20.54 5.87
N ALA A 230 -24.41 19.85 5.71
CA ALA A 230 -23.25 20.42 5.04
C ALA A 230 -23.54 20.74 3.57
N TYR A 231 -24.30 19.91 2.86
CA TYR A 231 -24.76 20.23 1.50
C TYR A 231 -25.79 21.34 1.45
N ALA A 232 -26.67 21.46 2.44
CA ALA A 232 -27.65 22.57 2.52
C ALA A 232 -26.93 23.93 2.60
N HIS A 233 -25.87 24.05 3.39
CA HIS A 233 -25.10 25.29 3.55
C HIS A 233 -23.95 25.49 2.58
N ALA A 234 -23.43 24.39 2.00
CA ALA A 234 -22.31 24.38 1.07
C ALA A 234 -22.58 23.47 -0.14
N PRO A 235 -23.57 23.79 -1.00
CA PRO A 235 -23.98 22.92 -2.10
C PRO A 235 -22.89 22.74 -3.17
N ASP A 236 -21.93 23.63 -3.23
CA ASP A 236 -20.77 23.61 -4.12
C ASP A 236 -19.54 22.92 -3.51
N ALA A 237 -19.61 22.48 -2.27
CA ALA A 237 -18.58 21.64 -1.65
C ALA A 237 -18.68 20.19 -2.14
N GLN A 238 -17.58 19.65 -2.62
CA GLN A 238 -17.51 18.26 -3.08
C GLN A 238 -17.14 17.36 -1.91
N LEU A 239 -18.13 16.91 -1.15
CA LEU A 239 -17.91 16.07 0.02
C LEU A 239 -17.66 14.60 -0.37
N ILE A 240 -16.80 13.93 0.36
CA ILE A 240 -16.46 12.52 0.17
C ILE A 240 -17.13 11.66 1.23
N THR A 241 -16.97 12.03 2.51
CA THR A 241 -17.52 11.29 3.65
C THR A 241 -17.58 12.17 4.89
N VAL A 242 -18.37 11.73 5.86
CA VAL A 242 -18.41 12.28 7.23
C VAL A 242 -18.08 11.15 8.19
N VAL A 243 -17.27 11.40 9.20
CA VAL A 243 -16.83 10.39 10.18
C VAL A 243 -17.18 10.84 11.58
N ASP A 244 -18.04 10.09 12.25
CA ASP A 244 -18.37 10.30 13.67
C ASP A 244 -17.25 9.80 14.57
N LEU A 245 -16.65 10.72 15.33
CA LEU A 245 -15.54 10.46 16.23
C LEU A 245 -15.98 10.39 17.72
N ARG A 246 -17.24 10.73 18.04
CA ARG A 246 -17.76 10.76 19.42
C ARG A 246 -17.55 9.44 20.17
N PRO A 247 -17.90 8.26 19.59
CA PRO A 247 -17.70 6.99 20.30
C PRO A 247 -16.22 6.72 20.61
N LEU A 248 -15.31 7.15 19.72
CA LEU A 248 -13.88 6.99 19.91
C LEU A 248 -13.31 7.99 20.93
N LYS A 249 -13.85 9.22 20.96
CA LYS A 249 -13.51 10.22 21.98
C LYS A 249 -13.83 9.71 23.38
N GLU A 250 -15.01 9.14 23.55
CA GLU A 250 -15.46 8.57 24.83
C GLU A 250 -14.59 7.34 25.20
N LYS A 251 -14.43 6.41 24.29
CA LYS A 251 -13.67 5.16 24.48
C LYS A 251 -12.24 5.40 24.96
N TYR A 252 -11.56 6.40 24.40
CA TYR A 252 -10.14 6.70 24.70
C TYR A 252 -9.94 7.90 25.62
N GLY A 253 -11.01 8.54 26.09
CA GLY A 253 -10.93 9.71 26.94
C GLY A 253 -10.25 10.91 26.25
N VAL A 254 -10.36 11.00 24.92
CA VAL A 254 -9.65 12.02 24.13
C VAL A 254 -10.46 13.30 24.08
N LYS A 255 -9.79 14.42 24.40
CA LYS A 255 -10.37 15.77 24.33
C LYS A 255 -9.72 16.55 23.18
N ASN A 256 -10.29 17.71 22.84
CA ASN A 256 -9.78 18.62 21.80
C ASN A 256 -9.77 18.06 20.37
N VAL A 257 -10.64 17.09 20.08
CA VAL A 257 -10.92 16.63 18.72
C VAL A 257 -12.36 16.95 18.34
N PRO A 258 -12.69 17.14 17.05
CA PRO A 258 -14.06 17.39 16.63
C PRO A 258 -14.96 16.19 16.95
N ASP A 259 -16.26 16.43 17.02
CA ASP A 259 -17.25 15.36 17.13
C ASP A 259 -17.39 14.62 15.82
N MET A 260 -17.32 15.36 14.71
CA MET A 260 -17.30 14.78 13.38
C MET A 260 -16.24 15.40 12.47
N LEU A 261 -15.67 14.58 11.61
CA LEU A 261 -14.75 14.99 10.55
C LEU A 261 -15.48 14.95 9.22
N ILE A 262 -15.49 16.07 8.49
CA ILE A 262 -16.03 16.15 7.12
C ILE A 262 -14.85 16.14 6.14
N VAL A 263 -14.81 15.15 5.25
CA VAL A 263 -13.76 15.03 4.23
C VAL A 263 -14.30 15.51 2.88
N SER A 264 -13.65 16.50 2.28
CA SER A 264 -13.95 17.02 0.95
C SER A 264 -12.88 16.61 -0.08
N LYS A 265 -13.20 16.78 -1.36
CA LYS A 265 -12.19 16.70 -2.41
C LYS A 265 -11.14 17.80 -2.25
N GLU A 266 -9.93 17.53 -2.70
CA GLU A 266 -8.84 18.50 -2.75
C GLU A 266 -9.25 19.75 -3.54
N GLY A 267 -9.00 20.94 -2.96
CA GLY A 267 -9.39 22.22 -3.50
C GLY A 267 -10.84 22.65 -3.18
N PHE A 268 -11.62 21.84 -2.44
CA PHE A 268 -13.00 22.16 -2.08
C PHE A 268 -13.20 22.48 -0.60
N LEU A 269 -12.18 22.38 0.22
CA LEU A 269 -12.26 22.67 1.66
C LEU A 269 -12.74 24.11 1.93
N GLY A 270 -12.24 25.08 1.17
CA GLY A 270 -12.65 26.48 1.31
C GLY A 270 -14.13 26.70 1.03
N ARG A 271 -14.74 25.91 0.14
CA ARG A 271 -16.19 25.96 -0.14
C ARG A 271 -17.02 25.38 1.00
N LEU A 272 -16.53 24.33 1.64
CA LEU A 272 -17.15 23.77 2.84
C LEU A 272 -17.10 24.75 4.02
N ILE A 273 -15.94 25.36 4.25
CA ILE A 273 -15.73 26.26 5.38
C ILE A 273 -16.49 27.57 5.19
N GLY A 274 -16.46 28.14 3.98
CA GLY A 274 -17.02 29.46 3.69
C GLY A 274 -16.13 30.60 4.17
N ARG A 275 -16.54 31.85 3.87
CA ARG A 275 -15.78 33.05 4.23
C ARG A 275 -15.81 33.25 5.75
N GLY A 276 -14.62 33.23 6.37
CA GLY A 276 -14.54 33.34 7.84
C GLY A 276 -15.14 32.18 8.62
N GLY A 277 -15.39 31.02 7.98
CA GLY A 277 -16.01 29.86 8.63
C GLY A 277 -17.56 29.87 8.62
N GLU A 278 -18.20 30.83 7.95
CA GLU A 278 -19.64 31.04 8.01
C GLU A 278 -20.50 29.81 7.71
N ARG A 279 -20.05 28.99 6.72
CA ARG A 279 -20.84 27.83 6.29
C ARG A 279 -20.72 26.66 7.28
N ILE A 280 -19.51 26.33 7.68
CA ILE A 280 -19.29 25.23 8.62
C ILE A 280 -19.87 25.56 10.01
N ASN A 281 -19.80 26.84 10.46
CA ASN A 281 -20.38 27.26 11.73
C ASN A 281 -21.91 27.10 11.76
N LYS A 282 -22.61 27.36 10.64
CA LYS A 282 -24.06 27.10 10.54
C LYS A 282 -24.36 25.59 10.67
N VAL A 283 -23.56 24.74 10.06
CA VAL A 283 -23.71 23.28 10.23
C VAL A 283 -23.48 22.87 11.67
N GLU A 284 -22.50 23.47 12.37
CA GLU A 284 -22.26 23.25 13.80
C GLU A 284 -23.43 23.70 14.66
N GLU A 285 -23.98 24.88 14.42
CA GLU A 285 -25.14 25.43 15.13
C GLU A 285 -26.39 24.55 14.98
N GLU A 286 -26.69 24.10 13.75
CA GLU A 286 -27.86 23.28 13.48
C GLU A 286 -27.72 21.82 13.93
N SER A 287 -26.49 21.25 13.85
CA SER A 287 -26.23 19.90 14.31
C SER A 287 -26.00 19.78 15.81
N GLY A 288 -25.57 20.87 16.47
CA GLY A 288 -25.14 20.88 17.86
C GLY A 288 -23.80 20.15 18.09
N LEU A 289 -23.01 19.92 17.04
CA LEU A 289 -21.78 19.14 17.07
C LEU A 289 -20.59 20.00 16.66
N SER A 290 -19.42 19.75 17.25
CA SER A 290 -18.18 20.36 16.78
C SER A 290 -17.67 19.64 15.53
N LEU A 291 -17.39 20.40 14.47
CA LEU A 291 -17.04 19.86 13.17
C LEU A 291 -15.62 20.28 12.76
N ARG A 292 -14.98 19.47 11.97
CA ARG A 292 -13.75 19.84 11.28
C ARG A 292 -13.78 19.38 9.84
N GLY A 293 -13.52 20.32 8.92
CA GLY A 293 -13.31 20.01 7.52
C GLY A 293 -11.86 19.69 7.22
N VAL A 294 -11.63 18.72 6.33
CA VAL A 294 -10.32 18.40 5.76
C VAL A 294 -10.48 18.01 4.29
N GLU A 295 -9.47 18.27 3.48
CA GLU A 295 -9.48 17.79 2.10
C GLU A 295 -8.64 16.51 1.94
N LEU A 296 -9.10 15.63 1.05
CA LEU A 296 -8.38 14.41 0.71
C LEU A 296 -7.26 14.73 -0.29
N SER A 297 -6.03 14.77 0.20
CA SER A 297 -4.82 14.86 -0.61
C SER A 297 -3.94 13.64 -0.38
N LEU A 298 -2.87 13.48 -1.17
CA LEU A 298 -1.85 12.45 -0.94
C LEU A 298 -0.90 12.82 0.22
N ASP A 299 -0.95 14.05 0.73
CA ASP A 299 -0.33 14.42 2.01
C ASP A 299 -1.21 13.96 3.18
N LEU A 300 -1.08 12.68 3.53
CA LEU A 300 -1.82 12.07 4.64
C LEU A 300 -1.48 12.68 6.00
N LYS A 301 -0.38 13.42 6.13
CA LYS A 301 -0.03 14.17 7.34
C LYS A 301 -1.12 15.18 7.71
N GLN A 302 -1.69 15.86 6.71
CA GLN A 302 -2.78 16.80 6.95
C GLN A 302 -3.99 16.08 7.54
N LEU A 303 -4.35 14.92 7.00
CA LEU A 303 -5.48 14.13 7.46
C LEU A 303 -5.28 13.62 8.90
N VAL A 304 -4.10 13.05 9.21
CA VAL A 304 -3.76 12.59 10.56
C VAL A 304 -3.79 13.74 11.57
N CYS A 305 -3.15 14.86 11.25
CA CYS A 305 -3.08 16.01 12.16
C CYS A 305 -4.42 16.71 12.35
N SER A 306 -5.38 16.57 11.42
CA SER A 306 -6.69 17.18 11.54
C SER A 306 -7.52 16.63 12.70
N ILE A 307 -7.30 15.38 13.08
CA ILE A 307 -8.02 14.73 14.19
C ILE A 307 -7.12 14.41 15.38
N HIS A 308 -5.86 14.84 15.36
CA HIS A 308 -4.97 14.64 16.50
C HIS A 308 -5.33 15.62 17.63
N PRO A 309 -5.39 15.13 18.91
CA PRO A 309 -5.81 15.97 20.07
C PRO A 309 -4.87 17.14 20.35
N VAL A 310 -3.60 17.03 19.99
CA VAL A 310 -2.57 18.03 20.21
C VAL A 310 -2.34 18.82 18.93
N GLY A 311 -2.92 20.01 18.82
CA GLY A 311 -2.91 20.80 17.58
C GLY A 311 -1.52 21.22 17.10
N TRP A 312 -0.59 21.52 18.01
CA TRP A 312 0.77 21.92 17.66
C TRP A 312 1.65 20.75 17.17
N ILE A 313 1.23 19.48 17.36
CA ILE A 313 1.99 18.29 17.02
C ILE A 313 2.35 18.21 15.53
N ARG A 314 1.57 18.86 14.67
CA ARG A 314 1.79 18.92 13.22
C ARG A 314 3.23 19.35 12.85
N LYS A 315 3.86 20.19 13.66
CA LYS A 315 5.24 20.66 13.43
C LYS A 315 6.28 19.57 13.68
N HIS A 316 5.91 18.54 14.44
CA HIS A 316 6.79 17.45 14.88
C HIS A 316 6.50 16.12 14.19
N VAL A 317 5.39 16.02 13.44
CA VAL A 317 5.15 14.94 12.49
C VAL A 317 6.04 15.19 11.28
N LEU A 318 6.96 14.28 11.01
CA LEU A 318 7.95 14.40 9.93
C LEU A 318 7.41 13.87 8.61
N ASN A 319 6.81 12.68 8.66
CA ASN A 319 6.28 11.98 7.50
C ASN A 319 5.06 11.14 7.89
N VAL A 320 4.19 10.88 6.93
CA VAL A 320 3.10 9.90 7.04
C VAL A 320 3.04 9.15 5.72
N ASP A 321 3.29 7.85 5.76
CA ASP A 321 3.21 7.01 4.57
C ASP A 321 2.67 5.61 4.91
N VAL A 322 2.35 4.84 3.89
CA VAL A 322 1.93 3.45 4.05
C VAL A 322 3.16 2.58 4.26
N VAL A 323 3.16 1.80 5.33
CA VAL A 323 4.19 0.79 5.61
C VAL A 323 3.49 -0.51 5.99
N GLY A 324 3.60 -1.51 5.12
CA GLY A 324 2.86 -2.75 5.28
C GLY A 324 1.35 -2.53 5.27
N VAL A 325 0.67 -2.87 6.36
CA VAL A 325 -0.80 -2.78 6.49
C VAL A 325 -1.28 -1.53 7.24
N ASN A 326 -0.37 -0.61 7.59
CA ASN A 326 -0.69 0.57 8.39
C ASN A 326 -0.19 1.86 7.73
N LEU A 327 -0.77 2.97 8.14
CA LEU A 327 -0.15 4.28 8.00
C LEU A 327 0.89 4.44 9.11
N GLU A 328 2.16 4.55 8.76
CA GLU A 328 3.22 4.87 9.68
C GLU A 328 3.39 6.38 9.77
N VAL A 329 3.31 6.91 11.00
CA VAL A 329 3.50 8.33 11.30
C VAL A 329 4.87 8.48 11.94
N GLU A 330 5.81 9.09 11.23
CA GLU A 330 7.13 9.41 11.75
C GLU A 330 7.07 10.70 12.54
N VAL A 331 7.45 10.63 13.79
CA VAL A 331 7.41 11.76 14.75
C VAL A 331 8.78 12.01 15.32
N ASN A 332 9.14 13.29 15.47
CA ASN A 332 10.38 13.67 16.17
C ASN A 332 10.42 13.02 17.55
N SER A 333 11.53 12.37 17.88
CA SER A 333 11.73 11.63 19.13
C SER A 333 11.44 12.45 20.39
N ARG A 334 11.72 13.75 20.38
CA ARG A 334 11.47 14.66 21.52
C ARG A 334 9.98 14.82 21.83
N GLU A 335 9.13 14.76 20.82
CA GLU A 335 7.69 14.99 20.93
C GLU A 335 6.87 13.71 20.73
N PHE A 336 7.55 12.57 20.64
CA PHE A 336 6.90 11.29 20.42
C PHE A 336 5.87 10.94 21.50
N GLY A 337 6.21 11.23 22.77
CA GLY A 337 5.29 11.02 23.89
C GLY A 337 4.01 11.86 23.78
N ALA A 338 4.12 13.12 23.32
CA ALA A 338 2.98 14.02 23.10
C ALA A 338 2.09 13.51 21.93
N PHE A 339 2.68 12.91 20.90
CA PHE A 339 1.93 12.28 19.81
C PHE A 339 1.22 11.00 20.26
N VAL A 340 1.89 10.15 21.01
CA VAL A 340 1.33 8.87 21.46
C VAL A 340 0.25 9.04 22.52
N GLY A 341 0.38 10.04 23.38
CA GLY A 341 -0.52 10.30 24.49
C GLY A 341 -0.32 9.32 25.66
N GLN A 342 -0.93 9.65 26.80
CA GLN A 342 -0.83 8.83 28.01
C GLN A 342 -1.33 7.40 27.75
N GLY A 343 -0.47 6.42 28.03
CA GLY A 343 -0.79 5.00 27.80
C GLY A 343 -1.11 4.66 26.34
N GLY A 344 -0.73 5.49 25.37
CA GLY A 344 -0.99 5.26 23.96
C GLY A 344 -2.40 5.64 23.48
N ALA A 345 -3.15 6.42 24.26
CA ALA A 345 -4.55 6.73 23.98
C ALA A 345 -4.74 7.43 22.61
N TYR A 346 -3.85 8.38 22.26
CA TYR A 346 -3.99 9.15 21.02
C TYR A 346 -3.72 8.29 19.78
N VAL A 347 -2.69 7.44 19.80
CA VAL A 347 -2.41 6.54 18.67
C VAL A 347 -3.53 5.52 18.49
N ARG A 348 -4.07 4.95 19.58
CA ARG A 348 -5.22 4.03 19.49
C ARG A 348 -6.48 4.71 18.95
N PHE A 349 -6.73 5.95 19.35
CA PHE A 349 -7.81 6.76 18.80
C PHE A 349 -7.63 6.96 17.28
N LEU A 350 -6.43 7.38 16.86
CA LEU A 350 -6.11 7.55 15.42
C LEU A 350 -6.24 6.24 14.66
N ASP A 351 -5.74 5.14 15.22
CA ASP A 351 -5.79 3.81 14.61
C ASP A 351 -7.24 3.39 14.30
N GLU A 352 -8.15 3.50 15.27
CA GLU A 352 -9.55 3.15 15.05
C GLU A 352 -10.28 4.15 14.14
N ALA A 353 -9.98 5.44 14.24
CA ALA A 353 -10.56 6.44 13.36
C ALA A 353 -10.18 6.20 11.89
N PHE A 354 -8.93 5.88 11.62
CA PHE A 354 -8.45 5.57 10.28
C PHE A 354 -8.95 4.21 9.77
N LYS A 355 -9.06 3.20 10.65
CA LYS A 355 -9.71 1.93 10.31
C LYS A 355 -11.18 2.15 9.92
N LYS A 356 -11.91 2.99 10.65
CA LYS A 356 -13.29 3.35 10.32
C LYS A 356 -13.38 4.09 8.98
N MET A 357 -12.44 4.97 8.69
CA MET A 357 -12.46 5.85 7.51
C MET A 357 -11.90 5.18 6.25
N LEU A 358 -10.78 4.47 6.37
CA LEU A 358 -10.01 3.91 5.26
C LEU A 358 -9.80 2.40 5.33
N GLY A 359 -10.15 1.77 6.45
CA GLY A 359 -9.82 0.36 6.70
C GLY A 359 -8.33 0.10 6.93
N VAL A 360 -7.55 1.14 7.27
CA VAL A 360 -6.10 1.09 7.47
C VAL A 360 -5.80 1.63 8.86
N GLY A 361 -5.00 0.90 9.64
CA GLY A 361 -4.59 1.33 10.98
C GLY A 361 -3.50 2.40 10.95
N VAL A 362 -3.21 2.96 12.12
CA VAL A 362 -2.14 3.95 12.31
C VAL A 362 -1.12 3.43 13.32
N LYS A 363 0.16 3.53 12.98
CA LYS A 363 1.28 3.27 13.88
C LYS A 363 2.18 4.50 13.96
N ALA A 364 2.72 4.78 15.14
CA ALA A 364 3.67 5.85 15.35
C ALA A 364 5.10 5.29 15.43
N ARG A 365 6.04 5.98 14.80
CA ARG A 365 7.46 5.69 14.82
C ARG A 365 8.25 6.90 15.30
N SER A 366 9.11 6.72 16.28
CA SER A 366 10.03 7.75 16.75
C SER A 366 11.23 7.86 15.82
N VAL A 367 11.56 9.07 15.39
CA VAL A 367 12.71 9.37 14.53
C VAL A 367 13.57 10.46 15.18
N GLU A 368 14.85 10.20 15.33
CA GLU A 368 15.80 11.21 15.77
C GLU A 368 16.12 12.16 14.61
N VAL A 369 15.91 13.44 14.86
CA VAL A 369 16.29 14.49 13.90
C VAL A 369 17.58 15.14 14.39
N GLU A 370 18.69 14.92 13.68
CA GLU A 370 19.91 15.67 13.91
C GLU A 370 19.66 17.15 13.64
N GLU A 371 19.65 17.98 14.68
CA GLU A 371 19.68 19.43 14.50
C GLU A 371 21.00 19.81 13.83
N ARG A 372 20.95 20.24 12.57
CA ARG A 372 22.01 21.05 12.01
C ARG A 372 22.14 22.28 12.91
N ARG A 373 23.09 22.25 13.88
CA ARG A 373 23.46 23.42 14.66
C ARG A 373 23.77 24.55 13.68
N ARG A 374 22.81 25.47 13.53
CA ARG A 374 23.12 26.77 12.90
C ARG A 374 24.20 27.39 13.76
N ARG A 375 25.46 27.24 13.35
CA ARG A 375 26.53 28.09 13.84
C ARG A 375 26.14 29.52 13.49
N ARG A 376 25.66 30.24 14.50
CA ARG A 376 25.62 31.69 14.44
C ARG A 376 27.10 32.10 14.38
N ARG A 377 27.50 32.61 13.24
CA ARG A 377 28.61 33.56 13.14
C ARG A 377 28.02 34.95 13.02
#